data_d83d12fa4b59927780806e68afc62c7f
#
_entry.id   d83d12fa4b59927780806e68afc62c7f
#
_cell.length_a   1.000
_cell.length_b   1.000
_cell.length_c   1.000
_cell.angle_alpha   90.00
_cell.angle_beta   90.00
_cell.angle_gamma   90.00
#
_symmetry.space_group_name_H-M   'P 1'
#
loop_
_entity.id
_entity.type
_entity.pdbx_description
1 polymer ?
#
loop_
_entity_poly.entity_id
_entity_poly.type
_entity_poly.pdbx_seq_one_letter_code
_entity_poly.pdbx_strand_id
1 'polypeptide(L)' 'MTITRYAVIRENGKWRVNLLGVNYGYYDDANAATEVAIATAQKAGESGHQAQVVVETLPMQFRVAWTYGVDPPVAV' A
#
# COMPACT_ATOMS: atom_id res chain seq x y z
N MET A 1 -13.17 -5.92 13.51
CA MET A 1 -12.53 -6.48 12.31
C MET A 1 -11.24 -5.72 12.02
N THR A 2 -10.22 -6.41 11.60
CA THR A 2 -8.91 -5.82 11.37
C THR A 2 -8.77 -5.42 9.90
N ILE A 3 -8.33 -4.19 9.66
CA ILE A 3 -8.01 -3.73 8.30
C ILE A 3 -6.55 -4.06 8.03
N THR A 4 -6.28 -4.69 6.90
CA THR A 4 -4.93 -4.92 6.42
C THR A 4 -4.44 -3.65 5.72
N ARG A 5 -3.45 -2.98 6.29
CA ARG A 5 -2.89 -1.75 5.72
C ARG A 5 -1.52 -2.01 5.15
N TYR A 6 -1.38 -1.70 3.88
CA TYR A 6 -0.09 -1.74 3.19
C TYR A 6 0.47 -0.34 3.19
N ALA A 7 1.61 -0.16 3.85
CA ALA A 7 2.22 1.15 3.99
C ALA A 7 3.33 1.33 2.97
N VAL A 8 3.25 2.39 2.18
CA VAL A 8 4.32 2.79 1.26
C VAL A 8 5.17 3.81 1.99
N ILE A 9 6.40 3.43 2.31
CA ILE A 9 7.28 4.19 3.20
C ILE A 9 8.56 4.58 2.46
N ARG A 10 8.97 5.83 2.61
CA ARG A 10 10.21 6.32 2.05
C ARG A 10 11.37 6.01 2.99
N GLU A 11 12.43 5.43 2.43
CA GLU A 11 13.63 5.09 3.20
C GLU A 11 14.87 5.20 2.31
N ASN A 12 15.82 6.05 2.68
CA ASN A 12 17.10 6.21 1.98
C ASN A 12 16.95 6.48 0.47
N GLY A 13 15.99 7.33 0.11
CA GLY A 13 15.77 7.68 -1.30
C GLY A 13 15.01 6.65 -2.10
N LYS A 14 14.60 5.58 -1.47
CA LYS A 14 13.77 4.53 -2.10
C LYS A 14 12.44 4.42 -1.38
N TRP A 15 11.49 3.76 -2.03
CA TRP A 15 10.18 3.50 -1.44
C TRP A 15 10.01 2.02 -1.21
N ARG A 16 9.46 1.65 -0.07
CA ARG A 16 9.20 0.24 0.23
C ARG A 16 7.74 0.03 0.60
N VAL A 17 7.26 -1.16 0.33
CA VAL A 17 5.91 -1.58 0.73
C VAL A 17 6.06 -2.44 1.97
N ASN A 18 5.37 -2.07 3.04
CA ASN A 18 5.44 -2.75 4.32
C ASN A 18 4.06 -3.20 4.78
N LEU A 19 3.98 -4.43 5.26
CA LEU A 19 2.77 -4.96 5.88
C LEU A 19 3.16 -5.67 7.16
N LEU A 20 2.67 -5.16 8.30
CA LEU A 20 2.89 -5.77 9.61
C LEU A 20 4.38 -6.02 9.90
N GLY A 21 5.23 -5.07 9.52
CA GLY A 21 6.66 -5.18 9.75
C GLY A 21 7.41 -5.98 8.69
N VAL A 22 6.70 -6.59 7.72
CA VAL A 22 7.31 -7.34 6.63
C VAL A 22 7.48 -6.42 5.43
N ASN A 23 8.68 -6.41 4.86
CA ASN A 23 9.02 -5.59 3.72
C ASN A 23 8.83 -6.39 2.43
N TYR A 24 8.06 -5.84 1.48
CA TYR A 24 7.72 -6.52 0.22
C TYR A 24 8.52 -6.04 -0.97
N GLY A 25 9.53 -5.22 -0.77
CA GLY A 25 10.43 -4.80 -1.84
C GLY A 25 10.71 -3.31 -1.80
N TYR A 26 11.63 -2.89 -2.65
CA TYR A 26 12.05 -1.50 -2.78
C TYR A 26 11.80 -1.02 -4.19
N TYR A 27 11.39 0.23 -4.34
CA TYR A 27 11.03 0.84 -5.62
C TYR A 27 11.66 2.22 -5.72
N ASP A 28 11.94 2.65 -6.94
CA ASP A 28 12.62 3.92 -7.17
C ASP A 28 11.71 5.13 -6.97
N ASP A 29 10.40 4.96 -7.15
CA ASP A 29 9.47 6.06 -6.95
C ASP A 29 8.20 5.61 -6.22
N ALA A 30 7.49 6.58 -5.67
CA ALA A 30 6.29 6.33 -4.89
C ALA A 30 5.17 5.72 -5.72
N ASN A 31 5.05 6.10 -7.00
CA ASN A 31 4.01 5.56 -7.86
C ASN A 31 4.18 4.07 -8.10
N ALA A 32 5.41 3.62 -8.38
CA ALA A 32 5.68 2.21 -8.58
C ALA A 32 5.36 1.41 -7.31
N ALA A 33 5.81 1.90 -6.16
CA ALA A 33 5.53 1.24 -4.89
C ALA A 33 4.03 1.19 -4.59
N THR A 34 3.33 2.30 -4.83
CA THR A 34 1.89 2.40 -4.59
C THR A 34 1.12 1.43 -5.48
N GLU A 35 1.47 1.32 -6.74
CA GLU A 35 0.81 0.38 -7.66
C GLU A 35 0.95 -1.06 -7.19
N VAL A 36 2.14 -1.45 -6.76
CA VAL A 36 2.38 -2.79 -6.22
C VAL A 36 1.56 -3.01 -4.94
N ALA A 37 1.53 -2.02 -4.06
CA ALA A 37 0.76 -2.10 -2.82
C ALA A 37 -0.73 -2.25 -3.11
N ILE A 38 -1.26 -1.49 -4.07
CA ILE A 38 -2.67 -1.57 -4.45
C ILE A 38 -3.00 -2.94 -5.04
N ALA A 39 -2.16 -3.45 -5.94
CA ALA A 39 -2.38 -4.78 -6.53
C ALA A 39 -2.41 -5.86 -5.44
N THR A 40 -1.52 -5.78 -4.47
CA THR A 40 -1.46 -6.73 -3.37
C THR A 40 -2.68 -6.57 -2.45
N ALA A 41 -3.06 -5.34 -2.14
CA ALA A 41 -4.23 -5.06 -1.32
C ALA A 41 -5.52 -5.54 -2.00
N GLN A 42 -5.61 -5.40 -3.32
CA GLN A 42 -6.77 -5.88 -4.08
C GLN A 42 -6.91 -7.40 -3.94
N LYS A 43 -5.82 -8.14 -4.03
CA LYS A 43 -5.85 -9.59 -3.84
C LYS A 43 -6.31 -9.96 -2.44
N ALA A 44 -5.84 -9.25 -1.42
CA ALA A 44 -6.29 -9.45 -0.06
C ALA A 44 -7.79 -9.19 0.08
N GLY A 45 -8.28 -8.13 -0.55
CA GLY A 45 -9.70 -7.82 -0.56
C GLY A 45 -10.54 -8.89 -1.22
N GLU A 46 -10.06 -9.43 -2.34
CA GLU A 46 -10.74 -10.52 -3.06
C GLU A 46 -10.80 -11.79 -2.22
N SER A 47 -9.89 -11.96 -1.29
CA SER A 47 -9.87 -13.09 -0.36
C SER A 47 -10.74 -12.86 0.88
N GLY A 48 -11.46 -11.75 0.94
CA GLY A 48 -12.38 -11.47 2.04
C GLY A 48 -11.84 -10.56 3.13
N HIS A 49 -10.65 -10.03 2.97
CA HIS A 49 -10.05 -9.11 3.95
C HIS A 49 -10.40 -7.66 3.62
N GLN A 50 -10.45 -6.81 4.66
CA GLN A 50 -10.48 -5.38 4.42
C GLN A 50 -9.05 -4.92 4.17
N ALA A 51 -8.84 -4.20 3.08
CA ALA A 51 -7.49 -3.82 2.66
C ALA A 51 -7.43 -2.34 2.29
N GLN A 52 -6.34 -1.70 2.66
CA GLN A 52 -6.13 -0.28 2.43
C GLN A 52 -4.65 -0.02 2.17
N VAL A 53 -4.35 0.95 1.31
CA VAL A 53 -2.98 1.38 1.04
C VAL A 53 -2.82 2.80 1.58
N VAL A 54 -1.79 3.01 2.39
CA VAL A 54 -1.41 4.33 2.90
C VAL A 54 -0.02 4.68 2.39
N VAL A 55 0.20 5.96 2.11
CA VAL A 55 1.48 6.45 1.58
C VAL A 55 2.01 7.53 2.50
N GLU A 56 3.29 7.40 2.86
CA GLU A 56 3.96 8.42 3.67
C GLU A 56 4.15 9.69 2.86
N THR A 57 3.61 10.79 3.34
CA THR A 57 3.73 12.10 2.67
C THR A 57 4.85 12.93 3.28
N LEU A 58 4.94 12.93 4.60
CA LEU A 58 6.01 13.54 5.38
C LEU A 58 6.44 12.53 6.43
N PRO A 59 7.61 12.67 7.06
CA PRO A 59 8.02 11.71 8.08
C PRO A 59 6.92 11.48 9.11
N MET A 60 6.54 10.23 9.30
CA MET A 60 5.50 9.79 10.23
C MET A 60 4.08 10.25 9.89
N GLN A 61 3.85 10.84 8.70
CA GLN A 61 2.53 11.25 8.26
C GLN A 61 2.13 10.44 7.02
N PHE A 62 0.93 9.87 7.06
CA PHE A 62 0.42 9.01 6.00
C PHE A 62 -0.91 9.53 5.49
N ARG A 63 -1.17 9.31 4.19
CA ARG A 63 -2.50 9.51 3.63
C ARG A 63 -3.00 8.22 3.04
N VAL A 64 -4.32 8.04 3.03
CA VAL A 64 -4.94 6.88 2.39
C VAL A 64 -4.91 7.09 0.89
N ALA A 65 -4.23 6.20 0.17
CA ALA A 65 -4.14 6.27 -1.27
C ALA A 65 -5.20 5.41 -1.95
N TRP A 66 -5.61 4.32 -1.33
CA TRP A 66 -6.56 3.39 -1.94
C TRP A 66 -7.22 2.53 -0.86
N THR A 67 -8.51 2.23 -1.04
CA THR A 67 -9.27 1.37 -0.13
C THR A 67 -10.07 0.37 -0.95
N TYR A 68 -9.92 -0.91 -0.64
CA TYR A 68 -10.66 -1.97 -1.32
C TYR A 68 -12.17 -1.79 -1.12
N GLY A 69 -12.93 -1.88 -2.20
CA GLY A 69 -14.39 -1.75 -2.15
C GLY A 69 -14.89 -0.31 -2.19
N VAL A 70 -14.02 0.68 -1.97
CA VAL A 70 -14.34 2.11 -2.04
C VAL A 70 -13.76 2.72 -3.32
N ASP A 71 -12.48 2.47 -3.56
CA ASP A 71 -11.80 2.96 -4.76
C ASP A 71 -11.86 1.93 -5.88
N PRO A 72 -11.78 2.36 -7.16
CA PRO A 72 -11.85 1.42 -8.27
C PRO A 72 -10.67 0.44 -8.26
N PRO A 73 -10.87 -0.79 -8.76
CA PRO A 73 -9.77 -1.73 -8.88
C PRO A 73 -8.70 -1.20 -9.83
N VAL A 74 -7.46 -1.66 -9.63
CA VAL A 74 -6.38 -1.31 -10.53
C VAL A 74 -6.66 -1.91 -11.90
N ALA A 75 -6.59 -1.07 -12.94
CA ALA A 75 -6.70 -1.55 -14.31
C ALA A 75 -5.42 -2.31 -14.66
N VAL A 76 -5.57 -3.52 -15.10
CA VAL A 76 -4.46 -4.37 -15.49
C VAL A 76 -4.27 -4.31 -17.00
#